data_30691e802c582b8e3a0bb85f0c0cd609
#
_entry.id   30691e802c582b8e3a0bb85f0c0cd609
#
_cell.length_a   1.000
_cell.length_b   1.000
_cell.length_c   1.000
_cell.angle_alpha   90.00
_cell.angle_beta   90.00
_cell.angle_gamma   90.00
#
_symmetry.space_group_name_H-M   'P 1'
#
loop_
_entity.id
_entity.type
_entity.pdbx_description
1 polymer ?
#
loop_
_entity_poly.entity_id
_entity_poly.type
_entity_poly.pdbx_seq_one_letter_code
_entity_poly.pdbx_strand_id
1 'polypeptide(L)'
;TRRSSDLAAASILISVPKKRFKRAVKRNLVKRQVREAYRKNKHLLLDALASRNKRLIIAFIWLDNHIHSSAEVEEKVKKLLFHIVERLE
;
A
#
# COMPACT_ATOMS: atom_id res chain seq x y z
N THR A 1 0.29 -4.86 20.09
CA THR A 1 -0.38 -5.03 19.87
C THR A 1 -1.04 -5.08 19.00
N ARG A 2 -1.39 -5.36 18.55
CA ARG A 2 -1.91 -5.54 17.76
C ARG A 2 -3.16 -5.66 17.48
N ARG A 3 -3.96 -5.50 18.14
CA ARG A 3 -5.17 -5.67 18.05
C ARG A 3 -5.92 -4.82 17.26
N SER A 4 -5.59 -3.64 17.09
CA SER A 4 -6.23 -2.74 16.16
C SER A 4 -6.18 -3.28 14.74
N SER A 5 -5.21 -4.11 14.43
CA SER A 5 -5.14 -4.69 13.10
C SER A 5 -6.30 -5.67 12.86
N ASP A 6 -6.81 -6.29 13.92
CA ASP A 6 -7.94 -7.19 13.80
C ASP A 6 -9.21 -6.46 13.43
N LEU A 7 -9.27 -5.17 13.76
CA LEU A 7 -10.43 -4.35 13.48
C LEU A 7 -10.31 -3.55 12.20
N ALA A 8 -9.14 -3.62 11.55
CA ALA A 8 -8.91 -2.84 10.34
C ALA A 8 -9.72 -3.39 9.18
N ALA A 9 -10.36 -2.48 8.45
CA ALA A 9 -11.09 -2.85 7.24
C ALA A 9 -10.17 -3.19 6.09
N ALA A 10 -8.94 -2.67 6.11
CA ALA A 10 -7.97 -2.93 5.07
C ALA A 10 -6.61 -3.26 5.67
N SER A 11 -5.91 -4.20 5.05
CA SER A 11 -4.56 -4.57 5.42
C SER A 11 -3.71 -4.57 4.15
N ILE A 12 -2.42 -4.24 4.29
CA ILE A 12 -1.53 -4.26 3.14
C ILE A 12 -0.34 -5.17 3.38
N LEU A 13 0.09 -5.80 2.29
CA LEU A 13 1.31 -6.57 2.24
C LEU A 13 2.19 -5.92 1.19
N ILE A 14 3.45 -5.72 1.52
CA ILE A 14 4.39 -5.09 0.58
C ILE A 14 5.50 -6.06 0.28
N SER A 15 5.69 -6.36 -0.98
CA SER A 15 6.71 -7.28 -1.43
C SER A 15 7.69 -6.59 -2.38
N VAL A 16 8.98 -6.66 -2.07
CA VAL A 16 10.03 -6.15 -2.93
C VAL A 16 10.97 -7.31 -3.21
N PRO A 17 10.88 -7.95 -4.38
CA PRO A 17 11.70 -9.12 -4.67
C PRO A 17 13.19 -8.81 -4.63
N LYS A 18 13.98 -9.77 -4.16
CA LYS A 18 15.43 -9.62 -4.09
C LYS A 18 16.06 -9.34 -5.46
N LYS A 19 15.46 -9.84 -6.51
CA LYS A 19 15.98 -9.62 -7.86
C LYS A 19 15.89 -8.16 -8.31
N ARG A 20 15.03 -7.36 -7.66
CA ARG A 20 14.91 -5.95 -7.98
C ARG A 20 15.95 -5.13 -7.26
N PHE A 21 16.21 -5.45 -5.99
CA PHE A 21 17.22 -4.79 -5.18
C PHE A 21 17.91 -5.83 -4.31
N LYS A 22 19.19 -6.07 -4.57
CA LYS A 22 19.94 -7.07 -3.82
C LYS A 22 20.18 -6.65 -2.37
N ARG A 23 20.33 -5.37 -2.13
CA ARG A 23 20.61 -4.88 -0.78
C ARG A 23 19.33 -4.71 0.03
N ALA A 24 19.34 -5.25 1.24
CA ALA A 24 18.18 -5.16 2.12
C ALA A 24 17.82 -3.71 2.45
N VAL A 25 18.82 -2.83 2.55
CA VAL A 25 18.59 -1.42 2.85
C VAL A 25 17.68 -0.78 1.81
N LYS A 26 17.93 -1.08 0.53
CA LYS A 26 17.11 -0.52 -0.54
C LYS A 26 15.70 -1.09 -0.53
N ARG A 27 15.58 -2.40 -0.27
CA ARG A 27 14.24 -3.00 -0.18
C ARG A 27 13.43 -2.40 0.96
N ASN A 28 14.09 -2.17 2.10
CA ASN A 28 13.42 -1.58 3.24
C ASN A 28 13.00 -0.15 2.97
N LEU A 29 13.81 0.60 2.23
CA LEU A 29 13.46 1.96 1.84
C LEU A 29 12.19 1.98 0.99
N VAL A 30 12.12 1.10 0.00
CA VAL A 30 10.94 1.02 -0.88
C VAL A 30 9.70 0.63 -0.07
N LYS A 31 9.83 -0.37 0.79
CA LYS A 31 8.71 -0.78 1.64
C LYS A 31 8.22 0.37 2.50
N ARG A 32 9.15 1.15 3.04
CA ARG A 32 8.83 2.29 3.88
C ARG A 32 8.09 3.36 3.09
N GLN A 33 8.55 3.64 1.87
CA GLN A 33 7.90 4.63 1.02
C GLN A 33 6.47 4.23 0.70
N VAL A 34 6.25 2.97 0.33
CA VAL A 34 4.91 2.48 0.02
C VAL A 34 4.01 2.53 1.24
N ARG A 35 4.54 2.12 2.39
CA ARG A 35 3.78 2.11 3.64
C ARG A 35 3.35 3.52 4.03
N GLU A 36 4.26 4.49 3.92
CA GLU A 36 3.94 5.88 4.24
C GLU A 36 2.90 6.45 3.28
N ALA A 37 3.05 6.16 1.98
CA ALA A 37 2.10 6.61 0.99
C ALA A 37 0.70 6.06 1.26
N TYR A 38 0.63 4.77 1.61
CA TYR A 38 -0.64 4.15 1.96
C TYR A 38 -1.24 4.80 3.21
N ARG A 39 -0.41 5.00 4.24
CA ARG A 39 -0.88 5.57 5.49
C ARG A 39 -1.51 6.95 5.30
N LYS A 40 -0.92 7.75 4.42
CA LYS A 40 -1.43 9.10 4.16
C LYS A 40 -2.74 9.10 3.38
N ASN A 41 -2.98 8.08 2.59
CA ASN A 41 -4.12 8.05 1.68
C ASN A 41 -5.15 6.98 2.01
N LYS A 42 -4.93 6.19 3.04
CA LYS A 42 -5.79 5.04 3.35
C LYS A 42 -7.23 5.43 3.67
N HIS A 43 -7.44 6.65 4.13
CA HIS A 43 -8.79 7.10 4.49
C HIS A 43 -9.76 7.00 3.31
N LEU A 44 -9.26 7.20 2.09
CA LEU A 44 -10.09 7.09 0.89
C LEU A 44 -10.65 5.67 0.76
N LEU A 45 -9.79 4.69 1.01
CA LEU A 45 -10.18 3.29 0.91
C LEU A 45 -11.03 2.85 2.10
N LEU A 46 -10.65 3.29 3.30
CA LEU A 46 -11.36 2.90 4.52
C LEU A 46 -12.79 3.40 4.52
N ASP A 47 -13.02 4.61 4.04
CA ASP A 47 -14.36 5.17 3.93
C ASP A 47 -15.22 4.33 2.99
N ALA A 48 -14.67 3.94 1.85
CA ALA A 48 -15.40 3.12 0.88
C ALA A 48 -15.72 1.75 1.45
N LEU A 49 -14.78 1.14 2.16
CA LEU A 49 -14.99 -0.18 2.76
C LEU A 49 -16.00 -0.13 3.90
N ALA A 50 -15.96 0.92 4.69
CA ALA A 50 -16.89 1.08 5.80
C ALA A 50 -18.33 1.20 5.28
N SER A 51 -18.54 1.95 4.20
CA SER A 51 -19.85 2.09 3.59
C SER A 51 -20.43 0.76 3.10
N ARG A 52 -19.56 -0.16 2.70
CA ARG A 52 -19.95 -1.44 2.16
C ARG A 52 -19.83 -2.59 3.15
N ASN A 53 -19.35 -2.29 4.35
CA ASN A 53 -19.14 -3.29 5.39
C ASN A 53 -18.29 -4.46 4.87
N LYS A 54 -17.20 -4.13 4.17
CA LYS A 54 -16.29 -5.12 3.59
C LYS A 54 -14.89 -4.99 4.15
N ARG A 55 -14.12 -6.05 4.01
CA ARG A 55 -12.71 -6.07 4.37
C ARG A 55 -11.89 -6.41 3.14
N LEU A 56 -10.65 -5.92 3.12
CA LEU A 56 -9.80 -6.09 1.95
C LEU A 56 -8.35 -6.28 2.36
N ILE A 57 -7.66 -7.16 1.65
CA ILE A 57 -6.21 -7.33 1.79
C ILE A 57 -5.61 -6.94 0.45
N ILE A 58 -4.67 -6.01 0.48
CA ILE A 58 -4.01 -5.50 -0.73
C ILE A 58 -2.55 -5.92 -0.71
N ALA A 59 -2.08 -6.51 -1.81
CA ALA A 59 -0.68 -6.85 -1.96
C ALA A 59 -0.04 -5.89 -2.95
N PHE A 60 0.97 -5.16 -2.50
CA PHE A 60 1.76 -4.30 -3.37
C PHE A 60 3.04 -5.03 -3.72
N ILE A 61 3.29 -5.21 -5.00
CA ILE A 61 4.49 -5.86 -5.49
C ILE A 61 5.29 -4.86 -6.30
N TRP A 62 6.54 -4.64 -5.89
CA TRP A 62 7.43 -3.71 -6.59
C TRP A 62 8.02 -4.38 -7.81
N LEU A 63 7.77 -3.82 -8.97
CA LEU A 63 8.22 -4.41 -10.24
C LEU A 63 9.36 -3.65 -10.91
N ASP A 64 9.75 -2.52 -10.34
CA ASP A 64 10.79 -1.67 -10.91
C ASP A 64 12.14 -1.97 -10.27
N ASN A 65 13.21 -1.73 -11.02
CA ASN A 65 14.58 -1.89 -10.52
C ASN A 65 15.16 -0.59 -9.98
N HIS A 66 14.39 0.48 -9.99
CA HIS A 66 14.85 1.79 -9.56
C HIS A 66 14.07 2.29 -8.35
N ILE A 67 14.74 3.11 -7.54
CA ILE A 67 14.10 3.77 -6.41
C ILE A 67 13.53 5.08 -6.91
N HIS A 68 12.27 5.32 -6.61
CA HIS A 68 11.59 6.56 -6.97
C HIS A 68 11.48 7.47 -5.75
N SER A 69 11.23 8.75 -5.99
CA SER A 69 11.02 9.69 -4.89
C SER A 69 9.75 9.34 -4.13
N SER A 70 9.67 9.79 -2.87
CA SER A 70 8.50 9.54 -2.06
C SER A 70 7.23 10.12 -2.69
N ALA A 71 7.36 11.28 -3.34
CA ALA A 71 6.22 11.91 -4.00
C ALA A 71 5.70 11.05 -5.14
N GLU A 72 6.60 10.48 -5.94
CA GLU A 72 6.20 9.60 -7.03
C GLU A 72 5.52 8.33 -6.53
N VAL A 73 6.07 7.75 -5.47
CA VAL A 73 5.51 6.54 -4.87
C VAL A 73 4.11 6.84 -4.31
N GLU A 74 3.97 7.97 -3.64
CA GLU A 74 2.69 8.37 -3.08
C GLU A 74 1.63 8.54 -4.17
N GLU A 75 2.00 9.16 -5.27
CA GLU A 75 1.07 9.37 -6.37
C GLU A 75 0.61 8.05 -6.97
N LYS A 76 1.53 7.11 -7.15
CA LYS A 76 1.18 5.80 -7.69
C LYS A 76 0.28 5.02 -6.74
N VAL A 77 0.57 5.05 -5.45
CA VAL A 77 -0.24 4.37 -4.46
C VAL A 77 -1.64 4.99 -4.43
N LYS A 78 -1.71 6.31 -4.48
CA LYS A 78 -2.99 7.02 -4.50
C LYS A 78 -3.85 6.60 -5.69
N LYS A 79 -3.25 6.50 -6.86
CA LYS A 79 -3.98 6.04 -8.06
C LYS A 79 -4.49 4.63 -7.91
N LEU A 80 -3.66 3.75 -7.33
CA LEU A 80 -4.08 2.36 -7.10
C LEU A 80 -5.25 2.29 -6.13
N LEU A 81 -5.22 3.11 -5.09
CA LEU A 81 -6.33 3.14 -4.13
C LEU A 81 -7.62 3.63 -4.79
N PHE A 82 -7.54 4.63 -5.66
CA PHE A 82 -8.71 5.10 -6.39
C PHE A 82 -9.27 4.01 -7.28
N HIS A 83 -8.42 3.25 -7.97
CA HIS A 83 -8.87 2.14 -8.79
C HIS A 83 -9.60 1.09 -7.98
N ILE A 84 -9.07 0.78 -6.80
CA ILE A 84 -9.70 -0.20 -5.92
C ILE A 84 -11.07 0.28 -5.47
N VAL A 85 -11.17 1.56 -5.11
CA VAL A 85 -12.45 2.13 -4.69
C VAL A 85 -13.47 2.06 -5.83
N GLU A 86 -13.05 2.37 -7.05
CA GLU A 86 -13.93 2.28 -8.20
C GLU A 86 -14.45 0.86 -8.41
N ARG A 87 -13.59 -0.13 -8.22
CA ARG A 87 -13.99 -1.53 -8.38
C ARG A 87 -14.95 -2.00 -7.30
N LEU A 88 -14.87 -1.39 -6.13
CA LEU A 88 -15.79 -1.74 -5.05
C LEU A 88 -17.20 -1.26 -5.36
N GLU A 89 -17.31 -0.27 -6.21
CA GLU A 89 -18.61 0.21 -6.64
C GLU A 89 -19.14 -0.64 -7.77
#